data_9fea99a054ef2b7c09d714b4c4ac47e9
#
_entry.id   9fea99a054ef2b7c09d714b4c4ac47e9
#
_cell.length_a   1.000
_cell.length_b   1.000
_cell.length_c   1.000
_cell.angle_alpha   90.00
_cell.angle_beta   90.00
_cell.angle_gamma   90.00
#
_symmetry.space_group_name_H-M   'P 1'
#
loop_
_entity.id
_entity.type
_entity.pdbx_description
1 polymer ?
#
loop_
_entity_poly.entity_id
_entity_poly.type
_entity_poly.pdbx_seq_one_letter_code
_entity_poly.pdbx_strand_id
1 'polypeptide(L)'
;MDDLDKTRERLTHDLEKMRRELAQLETCRKEFESARERYEKLLNASPDAMIYVNRDSEITLVNAQTEKLFGYTQAELLGRKLDMLIPQRFRERHHNFVTDYFESPRVRHMGSNLRIYGQKRDGSEIRVDISLSPIRIEKELFVTAAIRDVTERVQAQEQIERNYHIQRVINAVLKSSLEPIHLNRQLESALDLILSVPYLAFRSKASIYLVEGEPKELVLKAERGMTESERAVCQKVLLGKCLCGKAAATCEVVFTDCVEEDHEIRFEDMFPHGHYCVPIVSGRKSLGVINIYLQEWHQREPAEEGFLSAVANTLAGVIERHLVESEKRGLQEQLVQSEKLAALGRIAANVAHEIRNPLTSIGGFARRLQKKAPAGTTEREYADFIVSEVTVLENVLRDVLAYSRTSVPKLIKQSIHEVIDATLMMYEEAYEAHGIMVRTVYRDVPAIPIDKEQVKEVIGNLLLNAIDAMPNGGTITISTDHALLQDTTYVIVRMIDTGEGIAQEILDKIFEPFFTTKVSKRGIGLGLPISKKIVEEHGGFISVESTVGKGSIFSIYFPYRQEPL
;
A
#
# COMPACT_ATOMS: atom_id res chain seq x y z
N MET A 1 -25.33 50.65 -111.56
CA MET A 1 -24.54 49.51 -111.24
C MET A 1 -23.44 49.80 -110.18
N ASP A 2 -22.88 50.96 -110.14
CA ASP A 2 -21.73 51.36 -109.33
C ASP A 2 -22.02 51.54 -107.81
N ASP A 3 -23.31 51.88 -107.46
CA ASP A 3 -23.68 52.09 -106.04
C ASP A 3 -24.05 50.80 -105.24
N LEU A 4 -24.50 49.79 -105.99
CA LEU A 4 -24.77 48.50 -105.41
C LEU A 4 -23.48 47.69 -105.14
N ASP A 5 -22.46 47.88 -105.98
CA ASP A 5 -21.17 47.22 -105.78
C ASP A 5 -20.37 47.85 -104.59
N LYS A 6 -20.41 49.18 -104.42
CA LYS A 6 -19.82 49.82 -103.25
C LYS A 6 -20.49 49.47 -101.97
N THR A 7 -21.80 49.31 -101.97
CA THR A 7 -22.55 48.87 -100.79
C THR A 7 -22.22 47.41 -100.41
N ARG A 8 -22.06 46.56 -101.43
CA ARG A 8 -21.63 45.15 -101.29
C ARG A 8 -20.21 45.04 -100.69
N GLU A 9 -19.26 45.83 -101.21
CA GLU A 9 -17.87 45.87 -100.71
C GLU A 9 -17.86 46.32 -99.25
N ARG A 10 -18.66 47.35 -98.89
CA ARG A 10 -18.77 47.87 -97.49
C ARG A 10 -19.37 46.81 -96.58
N LEU A 11 -20.45 46.18 -97.02
CA LEU A 11 -21.07 45.07 -96.19
C LEU A 11 -20.09 43.88 -96.06
N THR A 12 -19.32 43.55 -97.08
CA THR A 12 -18.34 42.48 -97.03
C THR A 12 -17.21 42.84 -96.02
N HIS A 13 -16.77 44.08 -96.10
CA HIS A 13 -15.75 44.58 -95.14
C HIS A 13 -16.23 44.60 -93.72
N ASP A 14 -17.47 45.07 -93.47
CA ASP A 14 -18.07 45.05 -92.16
C ASP A 14 -18.32 43.64 -91.65
N LEU A 15 -18.70 42.69 -92.51
CA LEU A 15 -18.81 41.28 -92.20
C LEU A 15 -17.44 40.66 -91.82
N GLU A 16 -16.41 40.96 -92.52
CA GLU A 16 -15.04 40.49 -92.22
C GLU A 16 -14.54 41.10 -90.89
N LYS A 17 -14.87 42.38 -90.64
CA LYS A 17 -14.56 43.04 -89.33
C LYS A 17 -15.25 42.38 -88.20
N MET A 18 -16.59 42.17 -88.27
CA MET A 18 -17.37 41.48 -87.25
C MET A 18 -16.88 40.03 -87.07
N ARG A 19 -16.48 39.29 -88.12
CA ARG A 19 -15.90 37.95 -87.97
C ARG A 19 -14.59 37.97 -87.22
N ARG A 20 -13.75 38.96 -87.40
CA ARG A 20 -12.47 39.13 -86.66
C ARG A 20 -12.74 39.46 -85.20
N GLU A 21 -13.69 40.35 -84.90
CA GLU A 21 -14.11 40.70 -83.51
C GLU A 21 -14.71 39.50 -82.81
N LEU A 22 -15.57 38.72 -83.49
CA LEU A 22 -16.15 37.50 -82.90
C LEU A 22 -15.08 36.44 -82.61
N ALA A 23 -14.10 36.24 -83.52
CA ALA A 23 -13.01 35.31 -83.28
C ALA A 23 -12.11 35.77 -82.10
N GLN A 24 -11.87 37.06 -81.94
CA GLN A 24 -11.17 37.60 -80.79
C GLN A 24 -11.90 37.40 -79.47
N LEU A 25 -13.21 37.66 -79.47
CA LEU A 25 -14.08 37.41 -78.28
C LEU A 25 -14.13 35.92 -77.92
N GLU A 26 -14.20 35.02 -78.94
CA GLU A 26 -14.17 33.58 -78.70
C GLU A 26 -12.82 33.10 -78.13
N THR A 27 -11.75 33.67 -78.60
CA THR A 27 -10.39 33.37 -78.10
C THR A 27 -10.25 33.89 -76.67
N CYS A 28 -10.66 35.15 -76.38
CA CYS A 28 -10.61 35.72 -75.07
C CYS A 28 -11.51 34.97 -74.09
N ARG A 29 -12.70 34.49 -74.54
CA ARG A 29 -13.59 33.65 -73.74
C ARG A 29 -12.90 32.33 -73.37
N LYS A 30 -12.30 31.65 -74.35
CA LYS A 30 -11.56 30.38 -74.11
C LYS A 30 -10.39 30.58 -73.14
N GLU A 31 -9.64 31.66 -73.29
CA GLU A 31 -8.55 31.98 -72.36
C GLU A 31 -9.06 32.25 -70.95
N PHE A 32 -10.17 32.98 -70.82
CA PHE A 32 -10.82 33.28 -69.54
C PHE A 32 -11.38 31.98 -68.89
N GLU A 33 -12.07 31.12 -69.66
CA GLU A 33 -12.57 29.85 -69.18
C GLU A 33 -11.40 28.93 -68.74
N SER A 34 -10.34 28.88 -69.48
CA SER A 34 -9.14 28.12 -69.12
C SER A 34 -8.41 28.68 -67.89
N ALA A 35 -8.32 29.97 -67.75
CA ALA A 35 -7.75 30.61 -66.56
C ALA A 35 -8.62 30.37 -65.31
N ARG A 36 -9.95 30.48 -65.45
CA ARG A 36 -10.92 30.17 -64.37
C ARG A 36 -10.82 28.73 -63.94
N GLU A 37 -10.81 27.78 -64.90
CA GLU A 37 -10.67 26.33 -64.57
C GLU A 37 -9.36 26.03 -63.85
N ARG A 38 -8.29 26.67 -64.29
CA ARG A 38 -6.96 26.54 -63.67
C ARG A 38 -6.95 27.09 -62.25
N TYR A 39 -7.60 28.23 -62.02
CA TYR A 39 -7.74 28.86 -60.71
C TYR A 39 -8.59 27.98 -59.75
N GLU A 40 -9.73 27.48 -60.21
CA GLU A 40 -10.56 26.55 -59.45
C GLU A 40 -9.83 25.28 -59.06
N LYS A 41 -9.04 24.70 -60.00
CA LYS A 41 -8.20 23.52 -59.72
C LYS A 41 -7.12 23.80 -58.67
N LEU A 42 -6.48 24.95 -58.70
CA LEU A 42 -5.47 25.38 -57.72
C LEU A 42 -6.06 25.57 -56.34
N LEU A 43 -7.21 26.20 -56.22
CA LEU A 43 -7.91 26.41 -54.97
C LEU A 43 -8.36 25.06 -54.34
N ASN A 44 -8.91 24.17 -55.17
CA ASN A 44 -9.39 22.87 -54.72
C ASN A 44 -8.26 21.86 -54.42
N ALA A 45 -7.03 22.12 -54.92
CA ALA A 45 -5.86 21.33 -54.58
C ALA A 45 -5.28 21.65 -53.17
N SER A 46 -5.71 22.73 -52.55
CA SER A 46 -5.31 23.08 -51.16
C SER A 46 -5.83 22.02 -50.19
N PRO A 47 -5.00 21.47 -49.31
CA PRO A 47 -5.41 20.56 -48.25
C PRO A 47 -6.23 21.28 -47.15
N ASP A 48 -6.11 22.61 -47.04
CA ASP A 48 -6.80 23.42 -46.06
C ASP A 48 -8.11 23.98 -46.65
N ALA A 49 -9.12 24.12 -45.81
CA ALA A 49 -10.36 24.81 -46.16
C ALA A 49 -10.08 26.30 -46.36
N MET A 50 -10.39 26.79 -47.58
CA MET A 50 -10.14 28.20 -47.95
C MET A 50 -11.45 28.96 -48.02
N ILE A 51 -11.55 30.03 -47.25
CA ILE A 51 -12.73 30.93 -47.23
C ILE A 51 -12.26 32.36 -47.51
N TYR A 52 -12.95 33.03 -48.42
CA TYR A 52 -12.73 34.44 -48.71
C TYR A 52 -13.90 35.23 -48.20
N VAL A 53 -13.64 36.27 -47.47
CA VAL A 53 -14.66 37.14 -46.92
C VAL A 53 -14.43 38.60 -47.31
N ASN A 54 -15.53 39.33 -47.55
CA ASN A 54 -15.52 40.78 -47.80
C ASN A 54 -15.53 41.57 -46.47
N ARG A 55 -15.53 42.88 -46.56
CA ARG A 55 -15.53 43.78 -45.39
C ARG A 55 -16.76 43.62 -44.49
N ASP A 56 -17.85 43.15 -45.06
CA ASP A 56 -19.10 42.90 -44.33
C ASP A 56 -19.18 41.50 -43.73
N SER A 57 -18.05 40.76 -43.70
CA SER A 57 -17.97 39.38 -43.23
C SER A 57 -18.79 38.39 -44.06
N GLU A 58 -19.11 38.70 -45.32
CA GLU A 58 -19.82 37.81 -46.20
C GLU A 58 -18.81 36.91 -46.96
N ILE A 59 -19.17 35.66 -47.08
CA ILE A 59 -18.38 34.63 -47.77
C ILE A 59 -18.52 34.84 -49.26
N THR A 60 -17.43 35.20 -49.95
CA THR A 60 -17.40 35.46 -51.39
C THR A 60 -16.87 34.32 -52.20
N LEU A 61 -16.05 33.45 -51.60
CA LEU A 61 -15.51 32.27 -52.27
C LEU A 61 -15.12 31.21 -51.25
N VAL A 62 -15.33 29.94 -51.57
CA VAL A 62 -14.86 28.77 -50.79
C VAL A 62 -14.31 27.73 -51.73
N ASN A 63 -13.42 26.89 -51.24
CA ASN A 63 -12.93 25.72 -51.99
C ASN A 63 -13.70 24.44 -51.58
N ALA A 64 -13.48 23.35 -52.33
CA ALA A 64 -14.10 22.05 -52.05
C ALA A 64 -13.74 21.47 -50.67
N GLN A 65 -12.59 21.84 -50.10
CA GLN A 65 -12.20 21.40 -48.77
C GLN A 65 -13.05 22.06 -47.67
N THR A 66 -13.50 23.29 -47.89
CA THR A 66 -14.45 23.97 -46.99
C THR A 66 -15.79 23.24 -46.88
N GLU A 67 -16.31 22.76 -48.05
CA GLU A 67 -17.54 21.95 -48.06
C GLU A 67 -17.38 20.66 -47.26
N LYS A 68 -16.27 19.95 -47.45
CA LYS A 68 -15.97 18.72 -46.71
C LYS A 68 -15.81 18.95 -45.22
N LEU A 69 -15.12 20.03 -44.85
CA LEU A 69 -14.83 20.33 -43.44
C LEU A 69 -16.07 20.73 -42.66
N PHE A 70 -16.88 21.65 -43.22
CA PHE A 70 -18.02 22.23 -42.52
C PHE A 70 -19.38 21.56 -42.85
N GLY A 71 -19.45 20.75 -43.93
CA GLY A 71 -20.67 20.04 -44.32
C GLY A 71 -21.72 20.89 -45.03
N TYR A 72 -21.40 22.12 -45.42
CA TYR A 72 -22.24 22.99 -46.24
C TYR A 72 -21.78 22.96 -47.68
N THR A 73 -22.71 23.07 -48.64
CA THR A 73 -22.35 23.24 -50.06
C THR A 73 -21.89 24.66 -50.34
N GLN A 74 -21.08 24.88 -51.37
CA GLN A 74 -20.66 26.21 -51.82
C GLN A 74 -21.84 27.16 -52.03
N ALA A 75 -22.94 26.69 -52.62
CA ALA A 75 -24.15 27.46 -52.84
C ALA A 75 -24.85 27.94 -51.54
N GLU A 76 -24.74 27.15 -50.46
CA GLU A 76 -25.31 27.49 -49.14
C GLU A 76 -24.38 28.48 -48.41
N LEU A 77 -23.09 28.54 -48.70
CA LEU A 77 -22.12 29.41 -48.04
C LEU A 77 -21.98 30.77 -48.72
N LEU A 78 -22.04 30.87 -50.07
CA LEU A 78 -21.85 32.11 -50.78
C LEU A 78 -22.88 33.16 -50.42
N GLY A 79 -22.41 34.38 -50.13
CA GLY A 79 -23.24 35.51 -49.70
C GLY A 79 -23.75 35.43 -48.28
N ARG A 80 -23.41 34.39 -47.53
CA ARG A 80 -23.76 34.25 -46.10
C ARG A 80 -22.68 34.88 -45.21
N LYS A 81 -23.10 35.24 -43.99
CA LYS A 81 -22.17 35.75 -42.98
C LYS A 81 -21.30 34.59 -42.44
N LEU A 82 -20.00 34.87 -42.23
CA LEU A 82 -19.04 33.91 -41.67
C LEU A 82 -19.47 33.32 -40.31
N ASP A 83 -20.28 34.08 -39.56
CA ASP A 83 -20.78 33.70 -38.22
C ASP A 83 -21.49 32.35 -38.18
N MET A 84 -22.01 31.85 -39.33
CA MET A 84 -22.63 30.53 -39.40
C MET A 84 -21.65 29.38 -39.12
N LEU A 85 -20.37 29.60 -39.38
CA LEU A 85 -19.29 28.61 -39.14
C LEU A 85 -18.65 28.78 -37.76
N ILE A 86 -19.17 29.68 -36.91
CA ILE A 86 -18.64 30.02 -35.59
C ILE A 86 -19.65 29.60 -34.53
N PRO A 87 -19.22 28.88 -33.46
CA PRO A 87 -20.09 28.56 -32.34
C PRO A 87 -20.70 29.81 -31.71
N GLN A 88 -21.99 29.74 -31.35
CA GLN A 88 -22.80 30.87 -30.91
C GLN A 88 -22.14 31.71 -29.80
N ARG A 89 -21.47 31.03 -28.84
CA ARG A 89 -20.76 31.67 -27.71
C ARG A 89 -19.59 32.58 -28.09
N PHE A 90 -19.10 32.48 -29.36
CA PHE A 90 -17.94 33.26 -29.82
C PHE A 90 -18.31 34.35 -30.86
N ARG A 91 -19.56 34.38 -31.38
CA ARG A 91 -19.98 35.26 -32.50
C ARG A 91 -19.81 36.73 -32.22
N GLU A 92 -20.30 37.21 -31.07
CA GLU A 92 -20.20 38.62 -30.71
C GLU A 92 -18.73 39.09 -30.61
N ARG A 93 -17.89 38.28 -29.99
CA ARG A 93 -16.46 38.57 -29.84
C ARG A 93 -15.75 38.55 -31.20
N HIS A 94 -16.15 37.62 -32.06
CA HIS A 94 -15.57 37.46 -33.40
C HIS A 94 -15.90 38.68 -34.28
N HIS A 95 -17.08 39.23 -34.23
CA HIS A 95 -17.46 40.42 -34.96
C HIS A 95 -16.51 41.62 -34.69
N ASN A 96 -16.16 41.87 -33.46
CA ASN A 96 -15.20 42.89 -33.07
C ASN A 96 -13.80 42.62 -33.65
N PHE A 97 -13.35 41.37 -33.62
CA PHE A 97 -12.05 40.97 -34.19
C PHE A 97 -11.99 41.13 -35.71
N VAL A 98 -13.09 40.92 -36.43
CA VAL A 98 -13.14 41.12 -37.87
C VAL A 98 -13.02 42.63 -38.19
N THR A 99 -13.74 43.49 -37.49
CA THR A 99 -13.68 44.96 -37.64
C THR A 99 -12.24 45.45 -37.45
N ASP A 100 -11.62 45.08 -36.33
CA ASP A 100 -10.23 45.45 -36.00
C ASP A 100 -9.24 44.97 -37.07
N TYR A 101 -9.46 43.75 -37.63
CA TYR A 101 -8.59 43.19 -38.65
C TYR A 101 -8.66 43.95 -39.97
N PHE A 102 -9.86 44.42 -40.39
CA PHE A 102 -10.03 45.21 -41.60
C PHE A 102 -9.49 46.63 -41.46
N GLU A 103 -9.34 47.16 -40.25
CA GLU A 103 -8.69 48.45 -40.00
C GLU A 103 -7.16 48.35 -40.12
N SER A 104 -6.57 47.24 -39.69
CA SER A 104 -5.12 47.00 -39.73
C SER A 104 -4.79 45.60 -40.29
N PRO A 105 -4.98 45.38 -41.58
CA PRO A 105 -4.86 44.08 -42.21
C PRO A 105 -3.40 43.62 -42.28
N ARG A 106 -3.12 42.45 -41.76
CA ARG A 106 -1.80 41.80 -41.79
C ARG A 106 -1.92 40.29 -41.83
N VAL A 107 -0.91 39.59 -42.34
CA VAL A 107 -0.86 38.13 -42.24
C VAL A 107 -0.79 37.76 -40.79
N ARG A 108 -1.72 36.89 -40.35
CA ARG A 108 -1.84 36.45 -38.96
C ARG A 108 -2.15 34.98 -38.88
N HIS A 109 -1.33 34.24 -38.14
CA HIS A 109 -1.64 32.86 -37.72
C HIS A 109 -2.37 32.89 -36.36
N MET A 110 -3.50 32.21 -36.30
CA MET A 110 -4.31 32.06 -35.10
C MET A 110 -4.47 30.59 -34.80
N GLY A 111 -3.75 30.05 -33.82
CA GLY A 111 -3.92 28.63 -33.51
C GLY A 111 -2.95 28.03 -32.53
N SER A 112 -1.68 28.39 -32.53
CA SER A 112 -0.68 27.72 -31.68
C SER A 112 -0.89 27.89 -30.18
N ASN A 113 -1.65 28.95 -29.73
CA ASN A 113 -1.96 29.19 -28.31
C ASN A 113 -3.44 29.55 -28.04
N LEU A 114 -4.29 29.57 -29.06
CA LEU A 114 -5.69 29.91 -28.94
C LEU A 114 -6.55 28.66 -29.20
N ARG A 115 -7.48 28.38 -28.30
CA ARG A 115 -8.50 27.33 -28.52
C ARG A 115 -9.58 27.89 -29.43
N ILE A 116 -9.43 27.71 -30.74
CA ILE A 116 -10.38 28.19 -31.77
C ILE A 116 -11.23 26.99 -32.21
N TYR A 117 -12.53 27.28 -32.34
CA TYR A 117 -13.51 26.24 -32.71
C TYR A 117 -14.31 26.71 -33.94
N GLY A 118 -14.52 25.82 -34.88
CA GLY A 118 -15.47 25.93 -35.97
C GLY A 118 -16.73 25.11 -35.69
N GLN A 119 -17.88 25.55 -36.20
CA GLN A 119 -19.15 24.83 -36.09
C GLN A 119 -19.55 24.25 -37.42
N LYS A 120 -19.79 22.95 -37.49
CA LYS A 120 -20.31 22.25 -38.68
C LYS A 120 -21.81 22.40 -38.81
N ARG A 121 -22.35 22.01 -39.99
CA ARG A 121 -23.79 22.03 -40.28
C ARG A 121 -24.63 21.22 -39.30
N ASP A 122 -24.13 20.09 -38.83
CA ASP A 122 -24.79 19.22 -37.86
C ASP A 122 -24.76 19.74 -36.41
N GLY A 123 -24.15 20.93 -36.21
CA GLY A 123 -23.96 21.56 -34.90
C GLY A 123 -22.72 21.09 -34.15
N SER A 124 -22.01 20.08 -34.63
CA SER A 124 -20.77 19.64 -33.99
C SER A 124 -19.66 20.67 -34.13
N GLU A 125 -18.79 20.71 -33.10
CA GLU A 125 -17.66 21.63 -33.05
C GLU A 125 -16.35 20.90 -33.38
N ILE A 126 -15.48 21.57 -34.15
CA ILE A 126 -14.16 21.11 -34.50
C ILE A 126 -13.10 22.11 -34.02
N ARG A 127 -11.94 21.61 -33.59
CA ARG A 127 -10.78 22.46 -33.31
C ARG A 127 -10.09 22.84 -34.59
N VAL A 128 -9.90 24.13 -34.81
CA VAL A 128 -9.30 24.63 -36.04
C VAL A 128 -8.09 25.52 -35.79
N ASP A 129 -7.14 25.43 -36.69
CA ASP A 129 -6.02 26.37 -36.85
C ASP A 129 -6.32 27.28 -38.03
N ILE A 130 -6.20 28.58 -37.87
CA ILE A 130 -6.62 29.56 -38.87
C ILE A 130 -5.45 30.48 -39.24
N SER A 131 -5.19 30.62 -40.53
CA SER A 131 -4.26 31.60 -41.07
C SER A 131 -5.01 32.63 -41.88
N LEU A 132 -4.90 33.89 -41.50
CA LEU A 132 -5.52 35.00 -42.18
C LEU A 132 -4.52 35.72 -43.06
N SER A 133 -4.90 36.02 -44.31
CA SER A 133 -4.12 36.82 -45.23
C SER A 133 -4.99 37.84 -45.97
N PRO A 134 -4.64 39.14 -45.95
CA PRO A 134 -5.38 40.15 -46.68
C PRO A 134 -5.02 40.13 -48.17
N ILE A 135 -6.01 40.20 -49.05
CA ILE A 135 -5.86 40.26 -50.50
C ILE A 135 -6.64 41.48 -51.02
N ARG A 136 -6.01 42.29 -51.90
CA ARG A 136 -6.68 43.39 -52.57
C ARG A 136 -6.97 43.00 -54.01
N ILE A 137 -8.25 43.07 -54.40
CA ILE A 137 -8.68 42.82 -55.78
C ILE A 137 -9.38 44.10 -56.25
N GLU A 138 -8.90 44.69 -57.32
CA GLU A 138 -9.36 45.93 -57.96
C GLU A 138 -9.37 47.19 -57.04
N LYS A 139 -9.70 47.31 -55.92
CA LYS A 139 -9.67 48.37 -54.89
C LYS A 139 -10.33 47.88 -53.61
N GLU A 140 -10.92 46.69 -53.66
CA GLU A 140 -11.59 46.13 -52.49
C GLU A 140 -10.65 45.20 -51.71
N LEU A 141 -10.78 45.22 -50.41
CA LEU A 141 -10.03 44.39 -49.50
C LEU A 141 -10.84 43.16 -49.13
N PHE A 142 -10.29 41.99 -49.38
CA PHE A 142 -10.79 40.68 -48.94
C PHE A 142 -9.83 40.07 -47.96
N VAL A 143 -10.33 39.18 -47.13
CA VAL A 143 -9.53 38.37 -46.23
C VAL A 143 -9.68 36.91 -46.63
N THR A 144 -8.57 36.22 -46.83
CA THR A 144 -8.52 34.80 -47.03
C THR A 144 -8.24 34.14 -45.68
N ALA A 145 -9.10 33.22 -45.28
CA ALA A 145 -8.89 32.33 -44.13
C ALA A 145 -8.57 30.94 -44.63
N ALA A 146 -7.36 30.46 -44.34
CA ALA A 146 -7.01 29.07 -44.50
C ALA A 146 -7.24 28.37 -43.15
N ILE A 147 -8.14 27.37 -43.14
CA ILE A 147 -8.64 26.72 -41.96
C ILE A 147 -8.27 25.23 -42.01
N ARG A 148 -7.55 24.76 -41.02
CA ARG A 148 -7.14 23.37 -40.88
C ARG A 148 -7.80 22.75 -39.66
N ASP A 149 -8.41 21.57 -39.83
CA ASP A 149 -8.86 20.76 -38.71
C ASP A 149 -7.64 20.17 -37.98
N VAL A 150 -7.52 20.48 -36.70
CA VAL A 150 -6.45 20.00 -35.83
C VAL A 150 -6.98 19.13 -34.69
N THR A 151 -8.25 18.68 -34.76
CA THR A 151 -8.90 17.94 -33.70
C THR A 151 -8.15 16.66 -33.34
N GLU A 152 -7.87 15.81 -34.34
CA GLU A 152 -7.12 14.56 -34.12
C GLU A 152 -5.71 14.81 -33.60
N ARG A 153 -5.02 15.82 -34.17
CA ARG A 153 -3.66 16.18 -33.74
C ARG A 153 -3.62 16.62 -32.28
N VAL A 154 -4.57 17.46 -31.87
CA VAL A 154 -4.64 17.97 -30.51
C VAL A 154 -5.00 16.86 -29.53
N GLN A 155 -5.98 16.01 -29.87
CA GLN A 155 -6.37 14.86 -29.06
C GLN A 155 -5.18 13.89 -28.88
N ALA A 156 -4.45 13.58 -29.95
CA ALA A 156 -3.26 12.74 -29.88
C ALA A 156 -2.17 13.36 -28.98
N GLN A 157 -1.95 14.68 -29.10
CA GLN A 157 -0.98 15.39 -28.28
C GLN A 157 -1.39 15.38 -26.79
N GLU A 158 -2.66 15.67 -26.47
CA GLU A 158 -3.18 15.60 -25.11
C GLU A 158 -3.07 14.19 -24.53
N GLN A 159 -3.29 13.15 -25.35
CA GLN A 159 -3.12 11.75 -24.92
C GLN A 159 -1.65 11.40 -24.64
N ILE A 160 -0.73 11.88 -25.48
CA ILE A 160 0.72 11.68 -25.27
C ILE A 160 1.15 12.37 -23.95
N GLU A 161 0.71 13.59 -23.70
CA GLU A 161 1.02 14.31 -22.46
C GLU A 161 0.46 13.58 -21.24
N ARG A 162 -0.79 13.09 -21.30
CA ARG A 162 -1.37 12.28 -20.23
C ARG A 162 -0.54 11.02 -19.97
N ASN A 163 -0.22 10.27 -21.01
CA ASN A 163 0.58 9.06 -20.90
C ASN A 163 1.98 9.35 -20.33
N TYR A 164 2.60 10.44 -20.73
CA TYR A 164 3.90 10.88 -20.20
C TYR A 164 3.83 11.14 -18.69
N HIS A 165 2.81 11.85 -18.22
CA HIS A 165 2.62 12.10 -16.78
C HIS A 165 2.37 10.82 -16.00
N ILE A 166 1.53 9.91 -16.50
CA ILE A 166 1.29 8.60 -15.90
C ILE A 166 2.61 7.83 -15.76
N GLN A 167 3.37 7.71 -16.84
CA GLN A 167 4.66 7.00 -16.82
C GLN A 167 5.66 7.65 -15.86
N ARG A 168 5.69 8.97 -15.79
CA ARG A 168 6.56 9.70 -14.87
C ARG A 168 6.24 9.38 -13.40
N VAL A 169 4.96 9.35 -13.03
CA VAL A 169 4.53 9.00 -11.67
C VAL A 169 4.86 7.54 -11.36
N ILE A 170 4.51 6.60 -12.25
CA ILE A 170 4.82 5.17 -12.09
C ILE A 170 6.34 4.96 -11.90
N ASN A 171 7.16 5.55 -12.77
CA ASN A 171 8.61 5.43 -12.68
C ASN A 171 9.16 6.04 -11.38
N ALA A 172 8.60 7.15 -10.90
CA ALA A 172 9.00 7.76 -9.63
C ALA A 172 8.64 6.87 -8.43
N VAL A 173 7.46 6.25 -8.42
CA VAL A 173 7.04 5.28 -7.39
C VAL A 173 7.96 4.05 -7.42
N LEU A 174 8.25 3.49 -8.60
CA LEU A 174 9.17 2.37 -8.75
C LEU A 174 10.60 2.73 -8.29
N LYS A 175 11.09 3.92 -8.64
CA LYS A 175 12.41 4.37 -8.18
C LYS A 175 12.47 4.50 -6.66
N SER A 176 11.47 5.11 -6.04
CA SER A 176 11.35 5.21 -4.59
C SER A 176 11.33 3.83 -3.91
N SER A 177 10.75 2.81 -4.57
CA SER A 177 10.71 1.44 -4.03
C SER A 177 12.08 0.75 -3.96
N LEU A 178 13.08 1.23 -4.68
CA LEU A 178 14.45 0.71 -4.66
C LEU A 178 15.31 1.35 -3.57
N GLU A 179 14.86 2.44 -2.98
CA GLU A 179 15.56 3.11 -1.90
C GLU A 179 15.33 2.37 -0.57
N PRO A 180 16.34 2.26 0.32
CA PRO A 180 16.22 1.57 1.60
C PRO A 180 15.50 2.45 2.63
N ILE A 181 14.27 2.87 2.33
CA ILE A 181 13.42 3.68 3.19
C ILE A 181 12.20 2.88 3.65
N HIS A 182 11.66 3.25 4.82
CA HIS A 182 10.46 2.59 5.35
C HIS A 182 9.26 2.71 4.40
N LEU A 183 8.44 1.65 4.33
CA LEU A 183 7.26 1.57 3.48
C LEU A 183 6.35 2.80 3.62
N ASN A 184 6.08 3.27 4.84
CA ASN A 184 5.23 4.45 5.05
C ASN A 184 5.74 5.69 4.33
N ARG A 185 7.06 5.93 4.32
CA ARG A 185 7.67 7.04 3.57
C ARG A 185 7.52 6.90 2.06
N GLN A 186 7.59 5.66 1.55
CA GLN A 186 7.33 5.39 0.13
C GLN A 186 5.87 5.67 -0.23
N LEU A 187 4.92 5.27 0.63
CA LEU A 187 3.49 5.56 0.45
C LEU A 187 3.19 7.07 0.51
N GLU A 188 3.84 7.80 1.41
CA GLU A 188 3.74 9.27 1.47
C GLU A 188 4.24 9.92 0.17
N SER A 189 5.41 9.51 -0.32
CA SER A 189 5.94 10.00 -1.59
C SER A 189 5.02 9.69 -2.78
N ALA A 190 4.38 8.52 -2.77
CA ALA A 190 3.41 8.18 -3.80
C ALA A 190 2.18 9.10 -3.77
N LEU A 191 1.67 9.48 -2.59
CA LEU A 191 0.60 10.47 -2.47
C LEU A 191 1.01 11.83 -3.02
N ASP A 192 2.22 12.30 -2.71
CA ASP A 192 2.74 13.57 -3.23
C ASP A 192 2.80 13.56 -4.76
N LEU A 193 3.24 12.45 -5.34
CA LEU A 193 3.30 12.27 -6.79
C LEU A 193 1.90 12.24 -7.43
N ILE A 194 0.94 11.53 -6.84
CA ILE A 194 -0.45 11.47 -7.32
C ILE A 194 -1.05 12.88 -7.32
N LEU A 195 -0.92 13.61 -6.21
CA LEU A 195 -1.49 14.95 -6.05
C LEU A 195 -0.78 16.03 -6.87
N SER A 196 0.43 15.75 -7.39
CA SER A 196 1.20 16.68 -8.22
C SER A 196 0.76 16.74 -9.68
N VAL A 197 -0.17 15.89 -10.12
CA VAL A 197 -0.60 15.78 -11.53
C VAL A 197 -1.56 16.93 -11.88
N PRO A 198 -1.18 17.90 -12.77
CA PRO A 198 -1.89 19.18 -12.91
C PRO A 198 -3.27 19.12 -13.58
N TYR A 199 -3.57 18.05 -14.30
CA TYR A 199 -4.83 17.89 -15.05
C TYR A 199 -5.88 17.07 -14.30
N LEU A 200 -5.55 16.57 -13.12
CA LEU A 200 -6.49 15.84 -12.29
C LEU A 200 -7.16 16.80 -11.31
N ALA A 201 -8.48 16.80 -11.29
CA ALA A 201 -9.26 17.68 -10.44
C ALA A 201 -9.32 17.23 -8.97
N PHE A 202 -8.23 16.64 -8.46
CA PHE A 202 -8.15 16.17 -7.10
C PHE A 202 -8.03 17.35 -6.13
N ARG A 203 -8.72 17.24 -5.00
CA ARG A 203 -8.41 18.10 -3.85
C ARG A 203 -7.02 17.72 -3.35
N SER A 204 -6.31 18.65 -2.70
CA SER A 204 -5.00 18.38 -2.07
C SER A 204 -5.11 17.45 -0.86
N LYS A 205 -6.01 16.44 -0.94
CA LYS A 205 -6.36 15.55 0.15
C LYS A 205 -6.46 14.11 -0.34
N ALA A 206 -5.66 13.24 0.28
CA ALA A 206 -5.59 11.83 -0.07
C ALA A 206 -5.06 10.99 1.09
N SER A 207 -5.34 9.68 1.08
CA SER A 207 -4.83 8.74 2.07
C SER A 207 -4.59 7.36 1.47
N ILE A 208 -3.64 6.61 2.08
CA ILE A 208 -3.39 5.21 1.76
C ILE A 208 -3.54 4.38 3.02
N TYR A 209 -4.33 3.34 2.91
CA TYR A 209 -4.57 2.35 3.93
C TYR A 209 -3.98 1.01 3.54
N LEU A 210 -3.48 0.24 4.51
CA LEU A 210 -3.09 -1.16 4.31
C LEU A 210 -3.98 -2.09 5.15
N VAL A 211 -4.20 -3.28 4.64
CA VAL A 211 -4.97 -4.33 5.34
C VAL A 211 -4.08 -5.00 6.36
N GLU A 212 -4.44 -4.93 7.66
CA GLU A 212 -3.69 -5.52 8.76
C GLU A 212 -4.64 -6.20 9.77
N GLY A 213 -4.06 -7.00 10.67
CA GLY A 213 -4.75 -7.58 11.82
C GLY A 213 -5.66 -8.79 11.53
N GLU A 214 -6.19 -9.35 12.64
CA GLU A 214 -7.27 -10.33 12.63
C GLU A 214 -8.26 -9.97 13.77
N PRO A 215 -9.48 -9.54 13.45
CA PRO A 215 -10.08 -9.40 12.12
C PRO A 215 -9.36 -8.39 11.23
N LYS A 216 -9.40 -8.60 9.90
CA LYS A 216 -8.76 -7.71 8.92
C LYS A 216 -9.40 -6.34 8.94
N GLU A 217 -8.59 -5.31 9.10
CA GLU A 217 -8.97 -3.91 9.06
C GLU A 217 -8.04 -3.10 8.16
N LEU A 218 -8.52 -1.99 7.62
CA LEU A 218 -7.70 -1.01 6.93
C LEU A 218 -7.08 -0.08 7.96
N VAL A 219 -5.75 -0.01 8.00
CA VAL A 219 -4.98 0.87 8.89
C VAL A 219 -4.36 1.98 8.06
N LEU A 220 -4.55 3.23 8.47
CA LEU A 220 -3.98 4.41 7.82
C LEU A 220 -2.45 4.37 7.89
N LYS A 221 -1.76 4.45 6.74
CA LYS A 221 -0.30 4.41 6.63
C LYS A 221 0.32 5.69 6.09
N ALA A 222 -0.39 6.37 5.21
CA ALA A 222 0.03 7.66 4.66
C ALA A 222 -1.19 8.56 4.43
N GLU A 223 -1.01 9.88 4.61
CA GLU A 223 -2.07 10.85 4.37
C GLU A 223 -1.51 12.20 3.92
N ARG A 224 -2.35 12.98 3.23
CA ARG A 224 -2.13 14.40 2.91
C ARG A 224 -3.43 15.16 3.07
N GLY A 225 -3.36 16.27 3.76
CA GLY A 225 -4.48 17.21 3.90
C GLY A 225 -5.63 16.77 4.82
N MET A 226 -5.49 15.67 5.56
CA MET A 226 -6.50 15.25 6.56
C MET A 226 -6.41 16.12 7.81
N THR A 227 -7.57 16.49 8.36
CA THR A 227 -7.66 17.14 9.67
C THR A 227 -7.38 16.15 10.79
N GLU A 228 -7.13 16.63 12.01
CA GLU A 228 -6.89 15.78 13.17
C GLU A 228 -8.12 14.93 13.53
N SER A 229 -9.31 15.51 13.42
CA SER A 229 -10.59 14.81 13.64
C SER A 229 -10.82 13.69 12.63
N GLU A 230 -10.56 13.93 11.34
CA GLU A 230 -10.63 12.91 10.29
C GLU A 230 -9.64 11.77 10.52
N ARG A 231 -8.41 12.12 10.86
CA ARG A 231 -7.36 11.15 11.15
C ARG A 231 -7.73 10.25 12.34
N ALA A 232 -8.27 10.82 13.40
CA ALA A 232 -8.67 10.07 14.59
C ALA A 232 -9.77 9.05 14.29
N VAL A 233 -10.78 9.44 13.49
CA VAL A 233 -11.93 8.59 13.18
C VAL A 233 -11.62 7.57 12.06
N CYS A 234 -10.82 7.96 11.06
CA CYS A 234 -10.46 7.14 9.92
C CYS A 234 -9.14 6.37 10.11
N GLN A 235 -8.53 6.37 11.31
CA GLN A 235 -7.28 5.66 11.57
C GLN A 235 -7.37 4.17 11.28
N LYS A 236 -8.54 3.56 11.56
CA LYS A 236 -8.86 2.16 11.35
C LYS A 236 -10.26 2.02 10.78
N VAL A 237 -10.39 1.26 9.70
CA VAL A 237 -11.66 1.02 9.01
C VAL A 237 -11.84 -0.48 8.76
N LEU A 238 -12.92 -1.06 9.25
CA LEU A 238 -13.24 -2.47 9.02
C LEU A 238 -13.52 -2.74 7.53
N LEU A 239 -13.09 -3.90 7.04
CA LEU A 239 -13.40 -4.32 5.67
C LEU A 239 -14.94 -4.41 5.49
N GLY A 240 -15.42 -3.90 4.36
CA GLY A 240 -16.84 -3.80 4.04
C GLY A 240 -17.55 -2.59 4.65
N LYS A 241 -16.90 -1.85 5.57
CA LYS A 241 -17.43 -0.64 6.16
C LYS A 241 -16.92 0.61 5.45
N CYS A 242 -17.77 1.63 5.32
CA CYS A 242 -17.46 2.86 4.61
C CYS A 242 -17.00 2.60 3.15
N LEU A 243 -16.72 3.63 2.38
CA LEU A 243 -16.29 3.53 0.97
C LEU A 243 -14.95 2.79 0.82
N CYS A 244 -13.97 3.13 1.66
CA CYS A 244 -12.65 2.49 1.64
C CYS A 244 -12.73 1.00 1.98
N GLY A 245 -13.50 0.63 3.03
CA GLY A 245 -13.71 -0.76 3.41
C GLY A 245 -14.46 -1.57 2.36
N LYS A 246 -15.46 -0.96 1.68
CA LYS A 246 -16.17 -1.57 0.55
C LYS A 246 -15.20 -1.85 -0.62
N ALA A 247 -14.38 -0.86 -1.02
CA ALA A 247 -13.37 -1.05 -2.07
C ALA A 247 -12.36 -2.17 -1.74
N ALA A 248 -11.91 -2.25 -0.49
CA ALA A 248 -11.01 -3.31 -0.05
C ALA A 248 -11.67 -4.70 -0.07
N ALA A 249 -12.94 -4.80 0.30
CA ALA A 249 -13.67 -6.07 0.38
C ALA A 249 -14.04 -6.61 -1.02
N THR A 250 -14.43 -5.72 -1.95
CA THR A 250 -14.84 -6.10 -3.31
C THR A 250 -13.68 -6.20 -4.29
N CYS A 251 -12.51 -5.59 -3.97
CA CYS A 251 -11.41 -5.40 -4.90
C CYS A 251 -11.80 -4.59 -6.15
N GLU A 252 -12.82 -3.76 -6.07
CA GLU A 252 -13.31 -2.89 -7.14
C GLU A 252 -13.18 -1.42 -6.77
N VAL A 253 -13.05 -0.55 -7.78
CA VAL A 253 -13.00 0.90 -7.57
C VAL A 253 -14.37 1.39 -7.12
N VAL A 254 -14.43 2.03 -5.96
CA VAL A 254 -15.62 2.71 -5.45
C VAL A 254 -15.49 4.20 -5.71
N PHE A 255 -16.48 4.76 -6.41
CA PHE A 255 -16.56 6.19 -6.72
C PHE A 255 -17.87 6.75 -6.16
N THR A 256 -17.80 7.95 -5.59
CA THR A 256 -18.97 8.77 -5.26
C THR A 256 -18.66 10.24 -5.55
N ASP A 257 -19.63 10.96 -6.07
CA ASP A 257 -19.54 12.39 -6.35
C ASP A 257 -19.96 13.27 -5.17
N CYS A 258 -20.71 12.70 -4.22
CA CYS A 258 -21.12 13.34 -2.97
C CYS A 258 -21.30 12.33 -1.84
N VAL A 259 -21.03 12.73 -0.61
CA VAL A 259 -20.93 11.86 0.59
C VAL A 259 -22.19 11.99 1.45
N GLU A 260 -23.39 12.02 0.88
CA GLU A 260 -24.58 12.22 1.71
C GLU A 260 -25.11 10.93 2.38
N GLU A 261 -25.08 9.78 1.72
CA GLU A 261 -25.69 8.54 2.24
C GLU A 261 -24.71 7.38 2.44
N ASP A 262 -23.64 7.29 1.68
CA ASP A 262 -22.74 6.13 1.62
C ASP A 262 -21.56 6.18 2.59
N HIS A 263 -21.33 7.32 3.26
CA HIS A 263 -20.25 7.47 4.21
C HIS A 263 -20.70 7.12 5.63
N GLU A 264 -20.45 5.89 6.06
CA GLU A 264 -20.85 5.41 7.39
C GLU A 264 -20.06 6.09 8.53
N ILE A 265 -18.86 6.60 8.23
CA ILE A 265 -18.00 7.29 9.19
C ILE A 265 -18.18 8.79 9.01
N ARG A 266 -18.80 9.45 10.02
CA ARG A 266 -19.04 10.90 10.01
C ARG A 266 -18.28 11.59 11.14
N PHE A 267 -17.82 12.81 10.88
CA PHE A 267 -17.15 13.67 11.88
C PHE A 267 -17.75 15.08 11.84
N GLU A 268 -17.59 15.82 12.95
CA GLU A 268 -17.98 17.24 13.00
C GLU A 268 -17.19 18.04 11.95
N ASP A 269 -17.84 18.96 11.24
CA ASP A 269 -17.29 19.76 10.14
C ASP A 269 -17.02 19.00 8.82
N MET A 270 -17.71 17.92 8.55
CA MET A 270 -17.62 17.22 7.29
C MET A 270 -18.30 18.03 6.15
N PHE A 271 -17.49 18.62 5.27
CA PHE A 271 -17.99 19.29 4.07
C PHE A 271 -18.35 18.28 2.97
N PRO A 272 -19.37 18.58 2.13
CA PRO A 272 -19.69 17.75 0.97
C PRO A 272 -18.48 17.57 0.05
N HIS A 273 -18.21 16.33 -0.33
CA HIS A 273 -17.08 15.95 -1.19
C HIS A 273 -17.31 14.58 -1.82
N GLY A 274 -16.62 14.32 -2.93
CA GLY A 274 -16.61 13.02 -3.58
C GLY A 274 -15.35 12.22 -3.23
N HIS A 275 -15.34 10.95 -3.65
CA HIS A 275 -14.22 10.03 -3.44
C HIS A 275 -13.94 9.13 -4.65
N TYR A 276 -12.65 8.89 -4.89
CA TYR A 276 -12.17 7.64 -5.50
C TYR A 276 -11.53 6.78 -4.41
N CYS A 277 -12.08 5.61 -4.14
CA CYS A 277 -11.46 4.58 -3.32
C CYS A 277 -10.97 3.46 -4.24
N VAL A 278 -9.67 3.41 -4.48
CA VAL A 278 -9.05 2.49 -5.44
C VAL A 278 -8.31 1.39 -4.68
N PRO A 279 -8.72 0.12 -4.81
CA PRO A 279 -8.08 -0.97 -4.09
C PRO A 279 -6.68 -1.27 -4.64
N ILE A 280 -5.75 -1.52 -3.74
CA ILE A 280 -4.40 -2.00 -4.05
C ILE A 280 -4.46 -3.53 -3.98
N VAL A 281 -4.42 -4.20 -5.14
CA VAL A 281 -4.71 -5.64 -5.23
C VAL A 281 -3.50 -6.42 -5.76
N SER A 282 -3.18 -7.54 -5.12
CA SER A 282 -2.26 -8.55 -5.64
C SER A 282 -3.00 -9.88 -5.80
N GLY A 283 -3.12 -10.34 -7.05
CA GLY A 283 -3.91 -11.52 -7.39
C GLY A 283 -5.41 -11.34 -7.08
N ARG A 284 -5.90 -12.01 -6.04
CA ARG A 284 -7.29 -11.89 -5.55
C ARG A 284 -7.39 -11.28 -4.14
N LYS A 285 -6.29 -10.77 -3.61
CA LYS A 285 -6.21 -10.26 -2.24
C LYS A 285 -6.02 -8.75 -2.28
N SER A 286 -6.87 -8.02 -1.57
CA SER A 286 -6.65 -6.60 -1.30
C SER A 286 -5.52 -6.45 -0.28
N LEU A 287 -4.51 -5.65 -0.63
CA LEU A 287 -3.41 -5.25 0.25
C LEU A 287 -3.69 -3.91 0.92
N GLY A 288 -4.58 -3.09 0.34
CA GLY A 288 -4.89 -1.77 0.85
C GLY A 288 -5.81 -0.99 -0.08
N VAL A 289 -5.96 0.30 0.18
CA VAL A 289 -6.79 1.23 -0.61
C VAL A 289 -6.11 2.58 -0.71
N ILE A 290 -6.11 3.17 -1.91
CA ILE A 290 -5.83 4.58 -2.15
C ILE A 290 -7.17 5.31 -2.09
N ASN A 291 -7.29 6.30 -1.23
CA ASN A 291 -8.47 7.15 -1.13
C ASN A 291 -8.11 8.58 -1.56
N ILE A 292 -8.78 9.08 -2.59
CA ILE A 292 -8.62 10.44 -3.12
C ILE A 292 -9.91 11.21 -2.89
N TYR A 293 -9.79 12.42 -2.34
CA TYR A 293 -10.91 13.31 -2.13
C TYR A 293 -11.13 14.20 -3.36
N LEU A 294 -12.39 14.31 -3.77
CA LEU A 294 -12.82 15.07 -4.94
C LEU A 294 -13.66 16.30 -4.53
N GLN A 295 -13.85 17.22 -5.45
CA GLN A 295 -14.85 18.26 -5.29
C GLN A 295 -16.24 17.64 -5.38
N GLU A 296 -17.20 18.25 -4.68
CA GLU A 296 -18.61 17.88 -4.78
C GLU A 296 -19.09 17.93 -6.24
N TRP A 297 -19.88 16.96 -6.66
CA TRP A 297 -20.40 16.79 -8.03
C TRP A 297 -19.33 16.58 -9.11
N HIS A 298 -18.15 16.11 -8.72
CA HIS A 298 -17.14 15.68 -9.69
C HIS A 298 -17.66 14.50 -10.51
N GLN A 299 -17.57 14.60 -11.83
CA GLN A 299 -17.98 13.49 -12.71
C GLN A 299 -16.89 12.41 -12.77
N ARG A 300 -17.34 11.14 -12.76
CA ARG A 300 -16.42 10.00 -12.91
C ARG A 300 -15.72 10.04 -14.26
N GLU A 301 -14.40 10.19 -14.25
CA GLU A 301 -13.58 10.23 -15.46
C GLU A 301 -12.77 8.93 -15.61
N PRO A 302 -12.95 8.19 -16.73
CA PRO A 302 -12.20 6.94 -16.98
C PRO A 302 -10.67 7.14 -16.99
N ALA A 303 -10.20 8.32 -17.38
CA ALA A 303 -8.78 8.65 -17.40
C ALA A 303 -8.17 8.76 -15.99
N GLU A 304 -8.90 9.34 -15.04
CA GLU A 304 -8.51 9.45 -13.63
C GLU A 304 -8.49 8.09 -12.97
N GLU A 305 -9.55 7.31 -13.16
CA GLU A 305 -9.65 5.96 -12.64
C GLU A 305 -8.55 5.03 -13.18
N GLY A 306 -8.28 5.11 -14.49
CA GLY A 306 -7.18 4.37 -15.13
C GLY A 306 -5.81 4.74 -14.57
N PHE A 307 -5.56 6.03 -14.35
CA PHE A 307 -4.34 6.52 -13.70
C PHE A 307 -4.18 5.97 -12.28
N LEU A 308 -5.20 6.14 -11.43
CA LEU A 308 -5.17 5.71 -10.04
C LEU A 308 -5.02 4.19 -9.93
N SER A 309 -5.69 3.43 -10.80
CA SER A 309 -5.57 1.98 -10.88
C SER A 309 -4.15 1.54 -11.29
N ALA A 310 -3.52 2.24 -12.22
CA ALA A 310 -2.12 1.96 -12.62
C ALA A 310 -1.14 2.23 -11.46
N VAL A 311 -1.35 3.30 -10.69
CA VAL A 311 -0.55 3.57 -9.48
C VAL A 311 -0.82 2.54 -8.40
N ALA A 312 -2.09 2.15 -8.16
CA ALA A 312 -2.45 1.12 -7.20
C ALA A 312 -1.79 -0.23 -7.52
N ASN A 313 -1.79 -0.64 -8.79
CA ASN A 313 -1.11 -1.85 -9.24
C ASN A 313 0.42 -1.78 -9.03
N THR A 314 1.02 -0.61 -9.23
CA THR A 314 2.44 -0.40 -8.97
C THR A 314 2.75 -0.51 -7.48
N LEU A 315 1.94 0.12 -6.63
CA LEU A 315 2.06 0.05 -5.18
C LEU A 315 1.83 -1.36 -4.64
N ALA A 316 0.95 -2.16 -5.26
CA ALA A 316 0.75 -3.55 -4.89
C ALA A 316 2.07 -4.34 -4.93
N GLY A 317 2.85 -4.22 -6.00
CA GLY A 317 4.17 -4.85 -6.10
C GLY A 317 5.18 -4.35 -5.07
N VAL A 318 5.15 -3.05 -4.75
CA VAL A 318 6.02 -2.46 -3.71
C VAL A 318 5.69 -3.01 -2.32
N ILE A 319 4.39 -3.03 -1.97
CA ILE A 319 3.91 -3.52 -0.67
C ILE A 319 4.20 -5.02 -0.52
N GLU A 320 3.90 -5.82 -1.54
CA GLU A 320 4.14 -7.26 -1.53
C GLU A 320 5.61 -7.59 -1.32
N ARG A 321 6.50 -6.88 -2.00
CA ARG A 321 7.95 -7.01 -1.80
C ARG A 321 8.36 -6.72 -0.36
N HIS A 322 7.86 -5.64 0.24
CA HIS A 322 8.16 -5.31 1.64
C HIS A 322 7.65 -6.38 2.61
N LEU A 323 6.46 -6.94 2.38
CA LEU A 323 5.91 -8.03 3.20
C LEU A 323 6.80 -9.27 3.13
N VAL A 324 7.19 -9.70 1.92
CA VAL A 324 8.06 -10.86 1.70
C VAL A 324 9.46 -10.64 2.30
N GLU A 325 10.05 -9.45 2.15
CA GLU A 325 11.35 -9.12 2.73
C GLU A 325 11.31 -9.10 4.27
N SER A 326 10.22 -8.61 4.87
CA SER A 326 10.02 -8.62 6.32
C SER A 326 9.88 -10.03 6.87
N GLU A 327 9.07 -10.87 6.23
CA GLU A 327 8.89 -12.29 6.59
C GLU A 327 10.22 -13.05 6.47
N LYS A 328 10.93 -12.88 5.35
CA LYS A 328 12.24 -13.47 5.14
C LYS A 328 13.24 -13.09 6.21
N ARG A 329 13.26 -11.82 6.62
CA ARG A 329 14.15 -11.34 7.70
C ARG A 329 13.81 -12.03 9.02
N GLY A 330 12.53 -12.11 9.39
CA GLY A 330 12.09 -12.80 10.60
C GLY A 330 12.49 -14.27 10.60
N LEU A 331 12.31 -14.98 9.49
CA LEU A 331 12.73 -16.38 9.34
C LEU A 331 14.26 -16.55 9.42
N GLN A 332 15.02 -15.62 8.84
CA GLN A 332 16.48 -15.65 8.93
C GLN A 332 16.98 -15.45 10.35
N GLU A 333 16.38 -14.51 11.11
CA GLU A 333 16.72 -14.30 12.52
C GLU A 333 16.42 -15.53 13.36
N GLN A 334 15.27 -16.18 13.15
CA GLN A 334 14.93 -17.45 13.81
C GLN A 334 15.91 -18.57 13.45
N LEU A 335 16.30 -18.67 12.17
CA LEU A 335 17.26 -19.68 11.72
C LEU A 335 18.63 -19.47 12.40
N VAL A 336 19.15 -18.25 12.40
CA VAL A 336 20.42 -17.93 13.06
C VAL A 336 20.38 -18.25 14.55
N GLN A 337 19.27 -17.96 15.22
CA GLN A 337 19.09 -18.29 16.63
C GLN A 337 19.07 -19.79 16.85
N SER A 338 18.36 -20.55 16.01
CA SER A 338 18.31 -22.02 16.04
C SER A 338 19.69 -22.64 15.81
N GLU A 339 20.45 -22.15 14.83
CA GLU A 339 21.82 -22.64 14.55
C GLU A 339 22.76 -22.38 15.72
N LYS A 340 22.70 -21.20 16.36
CA LYS A 340 23.47 -20.88 17.56
C LYS A 340 23.18 -21.86 18.70
N LEU A 341 21.89 -22.17 18.94
CA LEU A 341 21.45 -23.11 19.95
C LEU A 341 21.92 -24.54 19.66
N ALA A 342 21.82 -24.97 18.41
CA ALA A 342 22.28 -26.29 17.99
C ALA A 342 23.81 -26.45 18.11
N ALA A 343 24.57 -25.39 17.77
CA ALA A 343 26.03 -25.38 17.95
C ALA A 343 26.42 -25.45 19.44
N LEU A 344 25.77 -24.63 20.29
CA LEU A 344 25.98 -24.64 21.73
C LEU A 344 25.66 -26.03 22.31
N GLY A 345 24.58 -26.67 21.83
CA GLY A 345 24.19 -28.03 22.23
C GLY A 345 25.25 -29.09 21.96
N ARG A 346 25.81 -29.07 20.75
CA ARG A 346 26.90 -30.04 20.40
C ARG A 346 28.15 -29.82 21.25
N ILE A 347 28.56 -28.58 21.48
CA ILE A 347 29.72 -28.27 22.32
C ILE A 347 29.43 -28.65 23.77
N ALA A 348 28.26 -28.27 24.31
CA ALA A 348 27.85 -28.59 25.66
C ALA A 348 27.83 -30.07 25.94
N ALA A 349 27.35 -30.92 25.01
CA ALA A 349 27.30 -32.36 25.18
C ALA A 349 28.72 -32.98 25.32
N ASN A 350 29.68 -32.57 24.51
CA ASN A 350 31.06 -33.07 24.55
C ASN A 350 31.78 -32.57 25.82
N VAL A 351 31.69 -31.28 26.10
CA VAL A 351 32.33 -30.65 27.27
C VAL A 351 31.73 -31.18 28.57
N ALA A 352 30.42 -31.47 28.58
CA ALA A 352 29.75 -32.06 29.75
C ALA A 352 30.28 -33.45 30.11
N HIS A 353 30.54 -34.31 29.12
CA HIS A 353 31.16 -35.59 29.37
C HIS A 353 32.58 -35.45 29.91
N GLU A 354 33.37 -34.53 29.36
CA GLU A 354 34.76 -34.31 29.80
C GLU A 354 34.83 -33.65 31.21
N ILE A 355 33.86 -32.79 31.57
CA ILE A 355 33.78 -32.18 32.91
C ILE A 355 33.18 -33.16 33.94
N ARG A 356 32.22 -33.99 33.58
CA ARG A 356 31.59 -34.96 34.49
C ARG A 356 32.61 -35.96 35.03
N ASN A 357 33.56 -36.39 34.22
CA ASN A 357 34.58 -37.38 34.60
C ASN A 357 35.45 -36.89 35.79
N PRO A 358 36.11 -35.72 35.77
CA PRO A 358 36.86 -35.24 36.91
C PRO A 358 35.97 -34.91 38.10
N LEU A 359 34.72 -34.34 37.87
CA LEU A 359 33.78 -34.07 38.96
C LEU A 359 33.37 -35.36 39.69
N THR A 360 33.10 -36.44 38.99
CA THR A 360 32.78 -37.76 39.60
C THR A 360 33.94 -38.27 40.46
N SER A 361 35.17 -38.09 39.99
CA SER A 361 36.34 -38.49 40.75
C SER A 361 36.56 -37.63 42.02
N ILE A 362 36.50 -36.27 41.87
CA ILE A 362 36.63 -35.35 42.97
C ILE A 362 35.53 -35.57 44.02
N GLY A 363 34.27 -35.64 43.56
CA GLY A 363 33.09 -35.89 44.42
C GLY A 363 33.18 -37.28 45.10
N GLY A 364 33.70 -38.30 44.43
CA GLY A 364 33.93 -39.64 45.00
C GLY A 364 34.96 -39.61 46.14
N PHE A 365 36.07 -38.90 45.94
CA PHE A 365 37.10 -38.76 47.00
C PHE A 365 36.61 -37.89 48.17
N ALA A 366 35.92 -36.78 47.87
CA ALA A 366 35.34 -35.90 48.88
C ALA A 366 34.31 -36.60 49.75
N ARG A 367 33.38 -37.42 49.17
CA ARG A 367 32.40 -38.23 49.91
C ARG A 367 33.08 -39.33 50.77
N ARG A 368 34.19 -39.88 50.32
CA ARG A 368 34.98 -40.84 51.15
C ARG A 368 35.64 -40.14 52.31
N LEU A 369 36.23 -38.95 52.12
CA LEU A 369 36.78 -38.13 53.20
C LEU A 369 35.67 -37.71 54.20
N GLN A 370 34.52 -37.23 53.72
CA GLN A 370 33.37 -36.92 54.49
C GLN A 370 32.91 -38.04 55.43
N LYS A 371 32.89 -39.30 54.91
CA LYS A 371 32.56 -40.47 55.70
C LYS A 371 33.62 -40.89 56.72
N LYS A 372 34.92 -40.57 56.49
CA LYS A 372 36.01 -40.98 57.35
C LYS A 372 36.37 -39.91 58.41
N ALA A 373 36.16 -38.64 58.12
CA ALA A 373 36.43 -37.55 59.03
C ALA A 373 35.39 -37.48 60.17
N PRO A 374 35.80 -37.38 61.43
CA PRO A 374 34.89 -37.23 62.55
C PRO A 374 34.03 -35.95 62.44
N ALA A 375 32.80 -35.96 62.94
CA ALA A 375 31.93 -34.77 62.97
C ALA A 375 32.59 -33.66 63.82
N GLY A 376 32.56 -32.40 63.30
CA GLY A 376 33.11 -31.21 63.97
C GLY A 376 34.62 -30.98 63.70
N THR A 377 35.25 -31.75 62.80
CA THR A 377 36.62 -31.50 62.37
C THR A 377 36.69 -30.66 61.11
N THR A 378 37.76 -29.87 60.95
CA THR A 378 38.00 -29.01 59.78
C THR A 378 38.08 -29.85 58.48
N GLU A 379 38.60 -31.08 58.53
CA GLU A 379 38.65 -32.00 57.38
C GLU A 379 37.25 -32.38 56.94
N ARG A 380 36.33 -32.55 57.89
CA ARG A 380 34.91 -32.82 57.58
C ARG A 380 34.26 -31.63 56.92
N GLU A 381 34.46 -30.43 57.45
CA GLU A 381 33.95 -29.19 56.85
C GLU A 381 34.45 -28.99 55.42
N TYR A 382 35.73 -29.22 55.16
CA TYR A 382 36.29 -29.12 53.81
C TYR A 382 35.67 -30.20 52.87
N ALA A 383 35.49 -31.40 53.35
CA ALA A 383 34.88 -32.47 52.56
C ALA A 383 33.40 -32.14 52.25
N ASP A 384 32.64 -31.60 53.19
CA ASP A 384 31.26 -31.18 53.02
C ASP A 384 31.18 -30.02 51.98
N PHE A 385 32.08 -29.04 52.07
CA PHE A 385 32.19 -27.96 51.12
C PHE A 385 32.50 -28.48 49.70
N ILE A 386 33.49 -29.34 49.51
CA ILE A 386 33.83 -29.90 48.20
C ILE A 386 32.68 -30.73 47.64
N VAL A 387 32.00 -31.53 48.44
CA VAL A 387 30.80 -32.29 48.00
C VAL A 387 29.68 -31.37 47.51
N SER A 388 29.47 -30.27 48.26
CA SER A 388 28.49 -29.27 47.88
C SER A 388 28.82 -28.60 46.53
N GLU A 389 30.08 -28.16 46.34
CA GLU A 389 30.51 -27.50 45.10
C GLU A 389 30.47 -28.45 43.89
N VAL A 390 30.85 -29.73 44.05
CA VAL A 390 30.72 -30.74 43.01
C VAL A 390 29.26 -30.95 42.61
N THR A 391 28.35 -30.96 43.59
CA THR A 391 26.93 -31.12 43.31
C THR A 391 26.36 -29.91 42.53
N VAL A 392 26.82 -28.68 42.87
CA VAL A 392 26.46 -27.49 42.12
C VAL A 392 26.92 -27.59 40.66
N LEU A 393 28.19 -27.98 40.43
CA LEU A 393 28.71 -28.12 39.08
C LEU A 393 28.04 -29.19 38.27
N GLU A 394 27.65 -30.32 38.91
CA GLU A 394 26.85 -31.37 38.26
C GLU A 394 25.47 -30.89 37.83
N ASN A 395 24.80 -30.05 38.65
CA ASN A 395 23.53 -29.43 38.30
C ASN A 395 23.67 -28.40 37.17
N VAL A 396 24.68 -27.53 37.22
CA VAL A 396 25.03 -26.57 36.14
C VAL A 396 25.13 -27.32 34.79
N LEU A 397 25.87 -28.41 34.80
CA LEU A 397 26.12 -29.19 33.60
C LEU A 397 24.87 -29.89 33.09
N ARG A 398 23.98 -30.33 33.97
CA ARG A 398 22.68 -30.91 33.65
C ARG A 398 21.77 -29.86 32.97
N ASP A 399 21.70 -28.66 33.53
CA ASP A 399 20.85 -27.58 33.01
C ASP A 399 21.29 -27.09 31.63
N VAL A 400 22.62 -26.96 31.42
CA VAL A 400 23.18 -26.63 30.09
C VAL A 400 22.85 -27.72 29.07
N LEU A 401 22.96 -28.97 29.44
CA LEU A 401 22.58 -30.09 28.57
C LEU A 401 21.08 -30.15 28.30
N ALA A 402 20.23 -29.90 29.30
CA ALA A 402 18.79 -29.88 29.14
C ALA A 402 18.36 -28.76 28.19
N TYR A 403 18.92 -27.56 28.33
CA TYR A 403 18.66 -26.43 27.44
C TYR A 403 19.06 -26.70 25.98
N SER A 404 20.18 -27.41 25.78
CA SER A 404 20.73 -27.70 24.45
C SER A 404 20.06 -28.87 23.72
N ARG A 405 19.34 -29.74 24.43
CA ARG A 405 18.66 -30.89 23.82
C ARG A 405 17.38 -30.45 23.09
N THR A 406 17.27 -30.81 21.82
CA THR A 406 16.03 -30.87 21.07
C THR A 406 15.40 -32.25 21.25
N SER A 407 14.66 -32.48 22.32
CA SER A 407 13.93 -33.74 22.50
C SER A 407 12.48 -33.53 22.09
N VAL A 408 12.03 -34.31 21.11
CA VAL A 408 10.59 -34.34 20.79
C VAL A 408 9.86 -34.94 22.00
N PRO A 409 8.91 -34.22 22.62
CA PRO A 409 8.21 -34.68 23.82
C PRO A 409 7.37 -35.93 23.49
N LYS A 410 7.36 -36.88 24.40
CA LYS A 410 6.50 -38.08 24.33
C LYS A 410 5.13 -37.74 24.90
N LEU A 411 4.28 -37.15 24.08
CA LEU A 411 2.96 -36.71 24.49
C LEU A 411 2.04 -37.91 24.75
N ILE A 412 1.68 -38.14 26.00
CA ILE A 412 0.73 -39.17 26.44
C ILE A 412 -0.37 -38.45 27.22
N LYS A 413 -1.64 -38.81 27.00
CA LYS A 413 -2.78 -38.28 27.72
C LYS A 413 -2.72 -38.64 29.21
N GLN A 414 -2.48 -37.69 30.08
CA GLN A 414 -2.26 -37.86 31.51
C GLN A 414 -2.95 -36.79 32.35
N SER A 415 -3.22 -37.09 33.61
CA SER A 415 -3.71 -36.16 34.59
C SER A 415 -2.60 -35.19 35.04
N ILE A 416 -2.81 -33.90 34.89
CA ILE A 416 -1.85 -32.90 35.36
C ILE A 416 -1.74 -32.90 36.89
N HIS A 417 -2.82 -33.24 37.64
CA HIS A 417 -2.82 -33.37 39.09
C HIS A 417 -1.81 -34.42 39.57
N GLU A 418 -1.79 -35.61 38.94
CA GLU A 418 -0.83 -36.64 39.30
C GLU A 418 0.63 -36.18 39.10
N VAL A 419 0.89 -35.38 38.08
CA VAL A 419 2.23 -34.82 37.84
C VAL A 419 2.61 -33.79 38.90
N ILE A 420 1.67 -32.92 39.28
CA ILE A 420 1.85 -31.91 40.36
C ILE A 420 2.14 -32.64 41.67
N ASP A 421 1.27 -33.59 42.10
CA ASP A 421 1.39 -34.28 43.38
C ASP A 421 2.69 -35.06 43.48
N ALA A 422 3.08 -35.76 42.39
CA ALA A 422 4.36 -36.49 42.34
C ALA A 422 5.57 -35.53 42.45
N THR A 423 5.48 -34.34 41.90
CA THR A 423 6.53 -33.32 42.01
C THR A 423 6.59 -32.73 43.41
N LEU A 424 5.44 -32.40 44.01
CA LEU A 424 5.39 -31.87 45.39
C LEU A 424 5.99 -32.85 46.41
N MET A 425 5.70 -34.15 46.29
CA MET A 425 6.28 -35.18 47.12
C MET A 425 7.82 -35.28 46.98
N MET A 426 8.36 -35.00 45.82
CA MET A 426 9.83 -35.00 45.57
C MET A 426 10.53 -33.84 46.27
N TYR A 427 9.88 -32.71 46.43
CA TYR A 427 10.45 -31.49 46.99
C TYR A 427 9.94 -31.15 48.41
N GLU A 428 9.27 -32.12 49.10
CA GLU A 428 8.68 -31.94 50.42
C GLU A 428 9.69 -31.47 51.47
N GLU A 429 10.82 -32.18 51.59
CA GLU A 429 11.91 -31.78 52.51
C GLU A 429 12.42 -30.37 52.22
N ALA A 430 12.45 -29.96 50.96
CA ALA A 430 13.01 -28.67 50.54
C ALA A 430 12.10 -27.49 50.97
N TYR A 431 10.80 -27.58 50.78
CA TYR A 431 9.90 -26.48 51.17
C TYR A 431 9.61 -26.50 52.66
N GLU A 432 9.55 -27.66 53.33
CA GLU A 432 9.40 -27.75 54.78
C GLU A 432 10.60 -27.18 55.54
N ALA A 433 11.84 -27.51 55.09
CA ALA A 433 13.06 -26.95 55.69
C ALA A 433 13.14 -25.42 55.68
N HIS A 434 12.44 -24.79 54.71
CA HIS A 434 12.32 -23.31 54.61
C HIS A 434 11.06 -22.75 55.30
N GLY A 435 10.25 -23.58 56.00
CA GLY A 435 9.03 -23.16 56.66
C GLY A 435 7.93 -22.68 55.70
N ILE A 436 7.90 -23.23 54.48
CA ILE A 436 6.94 -22.87 53.44
C ILE A 436 5.74 -23.81 53.47
N MET A 437 4.54 -23.21 53.49
CA MET A 437 3.28 -23.95 53.43
C MET A 437 2.85 -24.09 51.96
N VAL A 438 2.64 -25.33 51.49
CA VAL A 438 2.10 -25.60 50.17
C VAL A 438 0.60 -25.90 50.23
N ARG A 439 -0.20 -25.24 49.41
CA ARG A 439 -1.65 -25.44 49.24
C ARG A 439 -1.98 -25.78 47.82
N THR A 440 -2.80 -26.81 47.61
CA THR A 440 -3.32 -27.19 46.31
C THR A 440 -4.83 -26.89 46.23
N VAL A 441 -5.24 -26.27 45.09
CA VAL A 441 -6.63 -25.93 44.79
C VAL A 441 -6.95 -26.45 43.40
N TYR A 442 -7.32 -27.70 43.30
CA TYR A 442 -7.60 -28.34 42.01
C TYR A 442 -9.05 -28.14 41.60
N ARG A 443 -9.25 -27.66 40.37
CA ARG A 443 -10.54 -27.76 39.67
C ARG A 443 -10.52 -29.00 38.79
N ASP A 444 -11.71 -29.49 38.48
CA ASP A 444 -11.84 -30.60 37.53
C ASP A 444 -11.36 -30.15 36.13
N VAL A 445 -10.26 -30.76 35.64
CA VAL A 445 -9.65 -30.49 34.35
C VAL A 445 -9.42 -31.82 33.61
N PRO A 446 -9.56 -31.84 32.30
CA PRO A 446 -9.37 -33.04 31.50
C PRO A 446 -7.92 -33.49 31.52
N ALA A 447 -7.69 -34.76 31.26
CA ALA A 447 -6.36 -35.30 30.98
C ALA A 447 -5.84 -34.73 29.65
N ILE A 448 -4.59 -34.26 29.65
CA ILE A 448 -3.95 -33.55 28.52
C ILE A 448 -2.76 -34.34 27.96
N PRO A 449 -2.44 -34.20 26.67
CA PRO A 449 -1.26 -34.85 26.06
C PRO A 449 0.01 -34.13 26.53
N ILE A 450 0.73 -34.74 27.48
CA ILE A 450 1.98 -34.21 28.06
C ILE A 450 3.05 -35.27 28.20
N ASP A 451 4.31 -34.84 28.19
CA ASP A 451 5.45 -35.64 28.65
C ASP A 451 5.63 -35.43 30.16
N LYS A 452 5.33 -36.47 30.94
CA LYS A 452 5.29 -36.40 32.41
C LYS A 452 6.62 -35.92 33.01
N GLU A 453 7.75 -36.41 32.49
CA GLU A 453 9.05 -36.10 33.07
C GLU A 453 9.45 -34.63 32.75
N GLN A 454 9.16 -34.15 31.56
CA GLN A 454 9.40 -32.76 31.18
C GLN A 454 8.50 -31.80 31.97
N VAL A 455 7.22 -32.12 32.16
CA VAL A 455 6.30 -31.30 32.95
C VAL A 455 6.68 -31.31 34.43
N LYS A 456 7.16 -32.39 35.00
CA LYS A 456 7.75 -32.44 36.35
C LYS A 456 8.94 -31.46 36.46
N GLU A 457 9.79 -31.42 35.44
CA GLU A 457 10.92 -30.47 35.41
C GLU A 457 10.45 -29.02 35.45
N VAL A 458 9.42 -28.67 34.65
CA VAL A 458 8.81 -27.32 34.67
C VAL A 458 8.27 -26.96 36.06
N ILE A 459 7.46 -27.87 36.66
CA ILE A 459 6.86 -27.62 37.99
C ILE A 459 7.96 -27.52 39.06
N GLY A 460 8.96 -28.40 39.01
CA GLY A 460 10.10 -28.41 39.94
C GLY A 460 10.92 -27.11 39.85
N ASN A 461 11.22 -26.63 38.66
CA ASN A 461 11.93 -25.36 38.44
C ASN A 461 11.17 -24.16 39.02
N LEU A 462 9.84 -24.08 38.79
CA LEU A 462 9.01 -23.01 39.34
C LEU A 462 8.90 -23.11 40.87
N LEU A 463 8.77 -24.33 41.40
CA LEU A 463 8.73 -24.58 42.85
C LEU A 463 10.03 -24.13 43.55
N LEU A 464 11.20 -24.51 42.99
CA LEU A 464 12.50 -24.07 43.50
C LEU A 464 12.66 -22.54 43.45
N ASN A 465 12.21 -21.91 42.37
CA ASN A 465 12.24 -20.45 42.26
C ASN A 465 11.35 -19.79 43.32
N ALA A 466 10.17 -20.35 43.60
CA ALA A 466 9.29 -19.88 44.67
C ALA A 466 9.89 -20.05 46.05
N ILE A 467 10.54 -21.20 46.34
CA ILE A 467 11.27 -21.46 47.62
C ILE A 467 12.38 -20.43 47.78
N ASP A 468 13.19 -20.20 46.78
CA ASP A 468 14.29 -19.25 46.80
C ASP A 468 13.84 -17.80 47.02
N ALA A 469 12.62 -17.44 46.55
CA ALA A 469 12.02 -16.12 46.74
C ALA A 469 11.45 -15.92 48.16
N MET A 470 11.41 -16.98 48.99
CA MET A 470 10.82 -16.96 50.32
C MET A 470 11.79 -17.46 51.41
N PRO A 471 12.97 -16.84 51.61
CA PRO A 471 14.00 -17.32 52.54
C PRO A 471 13.54 -17.36 54.01
N ASN A 472 12.51 -16.61 54.35
CA ASN A 472 11.93 -16.52 55.70
C ASN A 472 10.60 -17.27 55.88
N GLY A 473 10.33 -18.20 54.97
CA GLY A 473 9.04 -18.89 54.93
C GLY A 473 7.94 -18.13 54.16
N GLY A 474 6.83 -18.77 53.93
CA GLY A 474 5.72 -18.22 53.16
C GLY A 474 4.71 -19.26 52.74
N THR A 475 3.95 -18.94 51.69
CA THR A 475 2.93 -19.85 51.15
C THR A 475 3.08 -19.98 49.64
N ILE A 476 3.08 -21.22 49.13
CA ILE A 476 2.94 -21.54 47.72
C ILE A 476 1.53 -22.10 47.52
N THR A 477 0.77 -21.51 46.61
CA THR A 477 -0.53 -22.05 46.17
C THR A 477 -0.45 -22.53 44.74
N ILE A 478 -0.77 -23.81 44.53
CA ILE A 478 -0.85 -24.39 43.19
C ILE A 478 -2.32 -24.64 42.85
N SER A 479 -2.80 -24.02 41.79
CA SER A 479 -4.19 -24.18 41.35
C SER A 479 -4.27 -24.63 39.90
N THR A 480 -5.30 -25.40 39.56
CA THR A 480 -5.60 -25.79 38.19
C THR A 480 -6.94 -25.21 37.77
N ASP A 481 -7.04 -24.83 36.50
CA ASP A 481 -8.23 -24.26 35.87
C ASP A 481 -8.26 -24.61 34.38
N HIS A 482 -9.31 -24.24 33.68
CA HIS A 482 -9.37 -24.27 32.24
C HIS A 482 -10.00 -22.99 31.69
N ALA A 483 -9.56 -22.54 30.51
CA ALA A 483 -10.12 -21.37 29.83
C ALA A 483 -10.06 -21.53 28.31
N LEU A 484 -11.03 -20.90 27.63
CA LEU A 484 -11.06 -20.76 26.18
C LEU A 484 -10.37 -19.45 25.80
N LEU A 485 -9.29 -19.55 25.03
CA LEU A 485 -8.53 -18.39 24.51
C LEU A 485 -8.38 -18.56 22.99
N GLN A 486 -8.85 -17.58 22.21
CA GLN A 486 -8.73 -17.57 20.73
C GLN A 486 -9.12 -18.92 20.09
N ASP A 487 -10.30 -19.46 20.42
CA ASP A 487 -10.85 -20.75 19.93
C ASP A 487 -10.07 -22.02 20.35
N THR A 488 -9.10 -21.91 21.25
CA THR A 488 -8.38 -23.04 21.83
C THR A 488 -8.63 -23.12 23.32
N THR A 489 -9.06 -24.30 23.80
CA THR A 489 -9.19 -24.55 25.24
C THR A 489 -7.85 -24.93 25.84
N TYR A 490 -7.49 -24.31 26.96
CA TYR A 490 -6.26 -24.59 27.69
C TYR A 490 -6.56 -25.11 29.09
N VAL A 491 -5.80 -26.08 29.55
CA VAL A 491 -5.65 -26.40 30.97
C VAL A 491 -4.56 -25.49 31.52
N ILE A 492 -4.88 -24.81 32.62
CA ILE A 492 -4.02 -23.80 33.23
C ILE A 492 -3.53 -24.31 34.59
N VAL A 493 -2.22 -24.31 34.79
CA VAL A 493 -1.60 -24.54 36.11
C VAL A 493 -1.04 -23.21 36.61
N ARG A 494 -1.55 -22.69 37.74
CA ARG A 494 -1.03 -21.46 38.35
C ARG A 494 -0.24 -21.81 39.61
N MET A 495 0.98 -21.31 39.70
CA MET A 495 1.82 -21.35 40.88
C MET A 495 1.94 -19.93 41.44
N ILE A 496 1.49 -19.71 42.64
CA ILE A 496 1.42 -18.42 43.33
C ILE A 496 2.31 -18.49 44.57
N ASP A 497 3.31 -17.66 44.65
CA ASP A 497 4.15 -17.49 45.84
C ASP A 497 3.90 -16.15 46.52
N THR A 498 4.24 -16.10 47.83
CA THR A 498 4.19 -14.88 48.65
C THR A 498 5.58 -14.29 48.88
N GLY A 499 6.49 -14.48 47.96
CA GLY A 499 7.89 -14.11 48.06
C GLY A 499 8.16 -12.63 47.76
N GLU A 500 9.43 -12.32 47.52
CA GLU A 500 9.93 -10.93 47.25
C GLU A 500 9.38 -10.31 45.96
N GLY A 501 8.86 -11.12 45.04
CA GLY A 501 8.35 -10.66 43.76
C GLY A 501 9.45 -10.22 42.78
N ILE A 502 9.04 -9.81 41.59
CA ILE A 502 9.91 -9.47 40.43
C ILE A 502 9.60 -8.03 40.01
N ALA A 503 10.63 -7.23 39.80
CA ALA A 503 10.47 -5.85 39.32
C ALA A 503 10.01 -5.82 37.85
N GLN A 504 9.11 -4.88 37.49
CA GLN A 504 8.50 -4.77 36.18
C GLN A 504 9.55 -4.64 35.05
N GLU A 505 10.66 -3.98 35.33
CA GLU A 505 11.74 -3.69 34.35
C GLU A 505 12.50 -4.95 33.89
N ILE A 506 12.42 -6.04 34.66
CA ILE A 506 13.11 -7.29 34.35
C ILE A 506 12.15 -8.44 33.97
N LEU A 507 10.84 -8.24 34.04
CA LEU A 507 9.85 -9.30 33.73
C LEU A 507 10.05 -9.88 32.33
N ASP A 508 10.33 -9.05 31.33
CA ASP A 508 10.57 -9.50 29.96
C ASP A 508 11.87 -10.30 29.81
N LYS A 509 12.83 -10.09 30.73
CA LYS A 509 14.17 -10.69 30.68
C LYS A 509 14.31 -12.00 31.44
N ILE A 510 13.38 -12.32 32.35
CA ILE A 510 13.51 -13.54 33.19
C ILE A 510 13.51 -14.85 32.40
N PHE A 511 13.02 -14.82 31.17
CA PHE A 511 13.05 -15.97 30.24
C PHE A 511 14.25 -15.96 29.28
N GLU A 512 15.13 -14.95 29.37
CA GLU A 512 16.37 -14.93 28.59
C GLU A 512 17.38 -15.91 29.20
N PRO A 513 18.07 -16.72 28.39
CA PRO A 513 19.10 -17.63 28.88
C PRO A 513 20.23 -16.88 29.61
N PHE A 514 20.67 -17.46 30.72
CA PHE A 514 21.73 -16.93 31.58
C PHE A 514 21.37 -15.64 32.34
N PHE A 515 20.13 -15.18 32.23
CA PHE A 515 19.67 -14.07 33.02
C PHE A 515 19.35 -14.52 34.47
N THR A 516 19.98 -13.90 35.46
CA THR A 516 19.72 -14.19 36.88
C THR A 516 19.95 -12.93 37.72
N THR A 517 19.10 -12.72 38.69
CA THR A 517 19.27 -11.69 39.75
C THR A 517 20.05 -12.24 40.96
N LYS A 518 20.31 -13.54 41.00
CA LYS A 518 20.91 -14.27 42.11
C LYS A 518 22.45 -14.38 41.93
N VAL A 519 23.19 -13.26 42.04
CA VAL A 519 24.64 -13.20 41.77
C VAL A 519 25.49 -14.04 42.73
N SER A 520 24.96 -14.46 43.89
CA SER A 520 25.71 -15.18 44.92
C SER A 520 25.15 -16.56 45.32
N LYS A 521 24.05 -17.00 44.74
CA LYS A 521 23.37 -18.26 45.09
C LYS A 521 22.99 -19.08 43.85
N ARG A 522 23.90 -20.01 43.43
CA ARG A 522 23.66 -21.26 42.71
C ARG A 522 22.70 -21.26 41.49
N GLY A 523 22.22 -20.12 40.94
CA GLY A 523 21.34 -20.07 39.78
C GLY A 523 22.04 -19.59 38.53
N ILE A 524 22.09 -20.42 37.45
CA ILE A 524 22.73 -20.11 36.16
C ILE A 524 21.80 -19.27 35.29
N GLY A 525 20.55 -19.10 35.68
CA GLY A 525 19.54 -18.42 34.84
C GLY A 525 19.05 -19.28 33.67
N LEU A 526 19.04 -20.61 33.80
CA LEU A 526 18.52 -21.52 32.76
C LEU A 526 17.17 -22.16 33.10
N GLY A 527 16.75 -22.19 34.37
CA GLY A 527 15.51 -22.88 34.78
C GLY A 527 14.26 -22.34 34.10
N LEU A 528 14.02 -21.01 34.12
CA LEU A 528 12.85 -20.39 33.45
C LEU A 528 12.92 -20.52 31.92
N PRO A 529 14.03 -20.27 31.23
CA PRO A 529 14.19 -20.56 29.81
C PRO A 529 13.87 -22.01 29.41
N ILE A 530 14.33 -22.99 30.21
CA ILE A 530 14.04 -24.43 30.00
C ILE A 530 12.55 -24.67 30.19
N SER A 531 11.95 -24.15 31.25
CA SER A 531 10.52 -24.27 31.49
C SER A 531 9.68 -23.72 30.35
N LYS A 532 10.02 -22.54 29.85
CA LYS A 532 9.36 -21.92 28.68
C LYS A 532 9.48 -22.80 27.45
N LYS A 533 10.67 -23.27 27.12
CA LYS A 533 10.94 -24.16 25.98
C LYS A 533 10.10 -25.44 26.05
N ILE A 534 10.09 -26.12 27.21
CA ILE A 534 9.32 -27.34 27.40
C ILE A 534 7.82 -27.09 27.16
N VAL A 535 7.27 -26.01 27.71
CA VAL A 535 5.86 -25.68 27.54
C VAL A 535 5.53 -25.33 26.09
N GLU A 536 6.40 -24.60 25.40
CA GLU A 536 6.27 -24.30 23.95
C GLU A 536 6.35 -25.58 23.10
N GLU A 537 7.22 -26.52 23.43
CA GLU A 537 7.31 -27.84 22.75
C GLU A 537 6.03 -28.69 22.96
N HIS A 538 5.25 -28.40 24.03
CA HIS A 538 3.92 -28.97 24.25
C HIS A 538 2.78 -28.16 23.58
N GLY A 539 3.11 -27.14 22.78
CA GLY A 539 2.13 -26.25 22.13
C GLY A 539 1.47 -25.24 23.06
N GLY A 540 2.01 -25.07 24.27
CA GLY A 540 1.53 -24.16 25.29
C GLY A 540 2.34 -22.87 25.40
N PHE A 541 2.09 -22.10 26.48
CA PHE A 541 2.87 -20.91 26.82
C PHE A 541 2.86 -20.66 28.33
N ILE A 542 3.80 -19.82 28.82
CA ILE A 542 3.89 -19.41 30.23
C ILE A 542 3.67 -17.89 30.30
N SER A 543 2.83 -17.45 31.25
CA SER A 543 2.72 -16.05 31.62
C SER A 543 3.16 -15.83 33.07
N VAL A 544 3.60 -14.61 33.39
CA VAL A 544 4.01 -14.20 34.73
C VAL A 544 3.38 -12.87 35.10
N GLU A 545 2.87 -12.80 36.31
CA GLU A 545 2.40 -11.58 36.94
C GLU A 545 3.13 -11.45 38.29
N SER A 546 3.77 -10.33 38.58
CA SER A 546 4.51 -10.17 39.81
C SER A 546 4.51 -8.73 40.28
N THR A 547 4.58 -8.55 41.59
CA THR A 547 4.72 -7.25 42.23
C THR A 547 5.75 -7.36 43.33
N VAL A 548 6.73 -6.49 43.37
CA VAL A 548 7.77 -6.45 44.41
C VAL A 548 7.14 -6.39 45.80
N GLY A 549 7.55 -7.30 46.66
CA GLY A 549 7.05 -7.42 48.04
C GLY A 549 5.69 -8.10 48.21
N LYS A 550 5.04 -8.56 47.12
CA LYS A 550 3.76 -9.27 47.15
C LYS A 550 3.80 -10.70 46.63
N GLY A 551 4.93 -11.08 45.96
CA GLY A 551 5.10 -12.39 45.35
C GLY A 551 4.86 -12.41 43.83
N SER A 552 4.82 -13.62 43.27
CA SER A 552 4.67 -13.85 41.82
C SER A 552 3.59 -14.90 41.54
N ILE A 553 3.00 -14.81 40.34
CA ILE A 553 2.05 -15.77 39.79
C ILE A 553 2.62 -16.23 38.44
N PHE A 554 3.04 -17.49 38.37
CA PHE A 554 3.38 -18.15 37.13
C PHE A 554 2.19 -18.98 36.66
N SER A 555 1.73 -18.73 35.44
CA SER A 555 0.61 -19.45 34.82
C SER A 555 1.12 -20.21 33.58
N ILE A 556 0.95 -21.54 33.58
CA ILE A 556 1.34 -22.44 32.51
C ILE A 556 0.07 -22.86 31.79
N TYR A 557 0.04 -22.72 30.46
CA TYR A 557 -1.09 -23.03 29.61
C TYR A 557 -0.75 -24.22 28.72
N PHE A 558 -1.48 -25.35 28.85
CA PHE A 558 -1.37 -26.50 27.98
C PHE A 558 -2.60 -26.61 27.10
N PRO A 559 -2.46 -26.70 25.75
CA PRO A 559 -3.62 -26.78 24.86
C PRO A 559 -4.33 -28.12 25.03
N TYR A 560 -5.67 -28.04 25.02
CA TYR A 560 -6.54 -29.19 25.06
C TYR A 560 -7.52 -29.13 23.90
N ARG A 561 -7.50 -30.14 23.02
CA ARG A 561 -8.53 -30.31 22.00
C ARG A 561 -9.57 -31.29 22.53
N GLN A 562 -10.79 -30.83 22.70
CA GLN A 562 -11.92 -31.73 22.86
C GLN A 562 -12.03 -32.55 21.58
N GLU A 563 -11.87 -33.85 21.64
CA GLU A 563 -12.29 -34.72 20.53
C GLU A 563 -13.82 -34.55 20.42
N PRO A 564 -14.37 -34.29 19.23
CA PRO A 564 -15.81 -34.31 19.07
C PRO A 564 -16.31 -35.72 19.44
N LEU A 565 -17.33 -35.73 20.34
CA LEU A 565 -18.06 -36.94 20.76
C LEU A 565 -18.68 -37.66 19.56
#